data_39c9598adade29f929cc45ca855d9952
#
_entry.id   39c9598adade29f929cc45ca855d9952
#
_cell.length_a   1.000
_cell.length_b   1.000
_cell.length_c   1.000
_cell.angle_alpha   90.00
_cell.angle_beta   90.00
_cell.angle_gamma   90.00
#
_symmetry.space_group_name_H-M   'P 1'
#
loop_
_entity.id
_entity.type
_entity.pdbx_description
1 polymer ?
#
loop_
_entity_poly.entity_id
_entity_poly.type
_entity_poly.pdbx_seq_one_letter_code
_entity_poly.pdbx_strand_id
1 'polypeptide(L)'
;QAAAAAGAAAGTEGATKDAAAAIAGQAAGAAVAHSGGSERDAADAAARAARDAGGSVAAQAQAAANAEREADGRHRGKPVWNEIRQTVMGSLRDEATSIGAATVARGGTPAQAAEEAARKARQGGASEADAQKAAGLAAGAAVTAAGGSAEEAARAAAQAAGAAGATPDEVAQIAGEAAGAAVLGRGGSKEEAGRAAGDAAKQQGGSAAAQAAAAGAAVAQGGGTAQEAGAAAAQAARAGGGSAADAQAAAGKAAGAVVAEQGGTPAQAAAAAGAAAGTEGATKD
;
A
#
# COMPACT_ATOMS: atom_id res chain seq x y z
N GLN A 1 26.12 0.15 1.29
CA GLN A 1 26.62 -0.96 0.45
C GLN A 1 25.50 -1.87 -0.09
N ALA A 2 24.44 -2.15 0.71
CA ALA A 2 23.30 -2.97 0.26
C ALA A 2 22.48 -2.29 -0.86
N ALA A 3 22.27 -0.97 -0.81
CA ALA A 3 21.54 -0.23 -1.84
C ALA A 3 22.31 -0.20 -3.19
N ALA A 4 23.65 -0.11 -3.15
CA ALA A 4 24.48 -0.15 -4.34
C ALA A 4 24.48 -1.56 -5.00
N ALA A 5 24.41 -2.62 -4.20
CA ALA A 5 24.33 -4.00 -4.70
C ALA A 5 22.97 -4.29 -5.37
N ALA A 6 21.86 -3.74 -4.83
CA ALA A 6 20.54 -3.87 -5.43
C ALA A 6 20.43 -3.11 -6.77
N GLY A 7 21.07 -1.94 -6.88
CA GLY A 7 21.16 -1.17 -8.13
C GLY A 7 21.98 -1.86 -9.23
N ALA A 8 23.02 -2.58 -8.86
CA ALA A 8 23.87 -3.30 -9.81
C ALA A 8 23.17 -4.55 -10.39
N ALA A 9 22.34 -5.25 -9.60
CA ALA A 9 21.57 -6.40 -10.07
C ALA A 9 20.42 -6.01 -11.04
N ALA A 10 19.87 -4.79 -10.91
CA ALA A 10 18.83 -4.26 -11.81
C ALA A 10 19.38 -3.78 -13.18
N GLY A 11 20.69 -3.81 -13.37
CA GLY A 11 21.34 -3.26 -14.56
C GLY A 11 21.37 -4.19 -15.79
N THR A 12 20.84 -5.39 -15.70
CA THR A 12 20.85 -6.35 -16.79
C THR A 12 19.42 -6.67 -17.22
N GLU A 13 18.93 -5.94 -18.19
CA GLU A 13 17.77 -6.26 -19.02
C GLU A 13 16.42 -5.68 -18.60
N GLY A 14 16.02 -4.61 -19.30
CA GLY A 14 14.64 -4.21 -19.56
C GLY A 14 14.11 -3.03 -18.78
N ALA A 15 14.38 -2.84 -17.51
CA ALA A 15 14.20 -1.53 -16.87
C ALA A 15 15.52 -0.78 -17.01
N THR A 16 15.49 0.42 -17.54
CA THR A 16 16.68 1.27 -17.53
C THR A 16 17.13 1.43 -16.08
N LYS A 17 18.45 1.50 -15.81
CA LYS A 17 18.98 1.83 -14.47
C LYS A 17 18.23 2.98 -13.82
N ASP A 18 17.78 3.92 -14.64
CA ASP A 18 17.01 5.09 -14.21
C ASP A 18 15.62 4.74 -13.67
N ALA A 19 14.94 3.73 -14.24
CA ALA A 19 13.63 3.30 -13.71
C ALA A 19 13.77 2.62 -12.34
N ALA A 20 14.75 1.73 -12.17
CA ALA A 20 15.03 1.11 -10.87
C ALA A 20 15.48 2.13 -9.83
N ALA A 21 16.30 3.10 -10.23
CA ALA A 21 16.75 4.19 -9.39
C ALA A 21 15.60 5.12 -8.96
N ALA A 22 14.69 5.43 -9.88
CA ALA A 22 13.51 6.23 -9.57
C ALA A 22 12.60 5.52 -8.54
N ILE A 23 12.40 4.20 -8.67
CA ILE A 23 11.61 3.40 -7.73
C ILE A 23 12.27 3.38 -6.34
N ALA A 24 13.59 3.15 -6.28
CA ALA A 24 14.34 3.18 -5.02
C ALA A 24 14.24 4.56 -4.35
N GLY A 25 14.34 5.63 -5.14
CA GLY A 25 14.19 7.00 -4.66
C GLY A 25 12.79 7.27 -4.12
N GLN A 26 11.74 6.86 -4.82
CA GLN A 26 10.36 7.04 -4.35
C GLN A 26 10.12 6.31 -3.03
N ALA A 27 10.60 5.06 -2.88
CA ALA A 27 10.45 4.30 -1.64
C ALA A 27 11.16 4.98 -0.46
N ALA A 28 12.37 5.51 -0.67
CA ALA A 28 13.11 6.23 0.37
C ALA A 28 12.41 7.54 0.77
N GLY A 29 11.94 8.32 -0.20
CA GLY A 29 11.18 9.54 0.05
C GLY A 29 9.87 9.29 0.79
N ALA A 30 9.13 8.27 0.36
CA ALA A 30 7.90 7.86 1.02
C ALA A 30 8.14 7.43 2.48
N ALA A 31 9.22 6.68 2.76
CA ALA A 31 9.57 6.26 4.12
C ALA A 31 9.91 7.47 5.02
N VAL A 32 10.64 8.48 4.51
CA VAL A 32 10.90 9.73 5.25
C VAL A 32 9.61 10.49 5.51
N ALA A 33 8.76 10.64 4.49
CA ALA A 33 7.47 11.31 4.64
C ALA A 33 6.56 10.58 5.65
N HIS A 34 6.60 9.25 5.69
CA HIS A 34 5.87 8.45 6.69
C HIS A 34 6.42 8.61 8.10
N SER A 35 7.75 8.75 8.26
CA SER A 35 8.38 8.95 9.57
C SER A 35 8.34 10.40 10.07
N GLY A 36 7.66 11.29 9.37
CA GLY A 36 7.51 12.68 9.79
C GLY A 36 8.64 13.62 9.38
N GLY A 37 9.51 13.18 8.48
CA GLY A 37 10.51 14.04 7.88
C GLY A 37 9.88 15.15 7.03
N SER A 38 10.58 16.27 6.88
CA SER A 38 10.13 17.37 6.03
C SER A 38 10.13 16.98 4.55
N GLU A 39 9.41 17.76 3.73
CA GLU A 39 9.44 17.66 2.26
C GLU A 39 10.89 17.62 1.72
N ARG A 40 11.73 18.47 2.27
CA ARG A 40 13.15 18.53 1.92
C ARG A 40 13.90 17.27 2.31
N ASP A 41 13.64 16.71 3.51
CA ASP A 41 14.26 15.46 3.94
C ASP A 41 13.82 14.31 3.06
N ALA A 42 12.55 14.27 2.67
CA ALA A 42 12.00 13.26 1.75
C ALA A 42 12.64 13.38 0.36
N ALA A 43 12.77 14.60 -0.18
CA ALA A 43 13.42 14.85 -1.46
C ALA A 43 14.91 14.47 -1.44
N ASP A 44 15.62 14.84 -0.38
CA ASP A 44 17.04 14.51 -0.20
C ASP A 44 17.27 13.01 -0.04
N ALA A 45 16.39 12.29 0.67
CA ALA A 45 16.44 10.84 0.79
C ALA A 45 16.18 10.15 -0.55
N ALA A 46 15.19 10.63 -1.30
CA ALA A 46 14.85 10.13 -2.62
C ALA A 46 16.00 10.31 -3.61
N ALA A 47 16.59 11.50 -3.66
CA ALA A 47 17.73 11.78 -4.55
C ALA A 47 18.96 10.90 -4.21
N ARG A 48 19.25 10.73 -2.91
CA ARG A 48 20.36 9.87 -2.46
C ARG A 48 20.14 8.41 -2.84
N ALA A 49 18.94 7.87 -2.56
CA ALA A 49 18.63 6.49 -2.90
C ALA A 49 18.67 6.24 -4.41
N ALA A 50 18.17 7.17 -5.23
CA ALA A 50 18.25 7.08 -6.67
C ALA A 50 19.70 7.12 -7.18
N ARG A 51 20.57 7.95 -6.56
CA ARG A 51 22.02 7.99 -6.85
C ARG A 51 22.70 6.68 -6.50
N ASP A 52 22.46 6.16 -5.31
CA ASP A 52 23.06 4.93 -4.80
C ASP A 52 22.64 3.71 -5.65
N ALA A 53 21.44 3.75 -6.22
CA ALA A 53 20.97 2.78 -7.21
C ALA A 53 21.54 2.99 -8.63
N GLY A 54 22.44 3.96 -8.81
CA GLY A 54 23.13 4.22 -10.08
C GLY A 54 22.31 5.00 -11.11
N GLY A 55 21.25 5.70 -10.67
CA GLY A 55 20.42 6.54 -11.53
C GLY A 55 21.14 7.77 -12.05
N SER A 56 20.78 8.21 -13.26
CA SER A 56 21.24 9.46 -13.85
C SER A 56 20.83 10.68 -13.00
N VAL A 57 21.47 11.83 -13.25
CA VAL A 57 21.09 13.09 -12.60
C VAL A 57 19.60 13.41 -12.83
N ALA A 58 19.06 13.06 -14.00
CA ALA A 58 17.65 13.24 -14.32
C ALA A 58 16.76 12.33 -13.45
N ALA A 59 17.11 11.06 -13.27
CA ALA A 59 16.38 10.13 -12.40
C ALA A 59 16.42 10.57 -10.93
N GLN A 60 17.56 11.07 -10.45
CA GLN A 60 17.70 11.61 -9.10
C GLN A 60 16.79 12.83 -8.88
N ALA A 61 16.80 13.77 -9.84
CA ALA A 61 15.95 14.96 -9.79
C ALA A 61 14.47 14.60 -9.83
N GLN A 62 14.11 13.65 -10.67
CA GLN A 62 12.73 13.15 -10.78
C GLN A 62 12.26 12.49 -9.48
N ALA A 63 13.09 11.64 -8.87
CA ALA A 63 12.80 10.99 -7.61
C ALA A 63 12.60 12.01 -6.49
N ALA A 64 13.50 13.02 -6.38
CA ALA A 64 13.37 14.10 -5.43
C ALA A 64 12.08 14.89 -5.61
N ALA A 65 11.78 15.35 -6.83
CA ALA A 65 10.57 16.12 -7.13
C ALA A 65 9.27 15.34 -6.90
N ASN A 66 9.29 14.02 -7.09
CA ASN A 66 8.14 13.17 -6.79
C ASN A 66 7.95 13.04 -5.27
N ALA A 67 9.03 12.83 -4.51
CA ALA A 67 8.99 12.71 -3.06
C ALA A 67 8.54 14.02 -2.39
N GLU A 68 9.01 15.17 -2.89
CA GLU A 68 8.60 16.49 -2.42
C GLU A 68 7.10 16.71 -2.62
N ARG A 69 6.57 16.41 -3.83
CA ARG A 69 5.13 16.51 -4.11
C ARG A 69 4.29 15.58 -3.25
N GLU A 70 4.77 14.38 -3.01
CA GLU A 70 4.09 13.39 -2.18
C GLU A 70 4.09 13.83 -0.71
N ALA A 71 5.18 14.41 -0.22
CA ALA A 71 5.28 14.99 1.11
C ALA A 71 4.42 16.25 1.26
N ASP A 72 4.41 17.20 0.29
CA ASP A 72 3.57 18.41 0.30
C ASP A 72 2.08 18.07 0.40
N GLY A 73 1.64 17.07 -0.37
CA GLY A 73 0.25 16.58 -0.31
C GLY A 73 -0.15 16.07 1.09
N ARG A 74 0.82 15.60 1.88
CA ARG A 74 0.62 15.08 3.24
C ARG A 74 0.77 16.15 4.32
N HIS A 75 1.57 17.19 4.10
CA HIS A 75 1.89 18.21 5.11
C HIS A 75 0.90 19.37 5.22
N ARG A 76 -0.10 19.48 4.37
CA ARG A 76 -1.16 20.50 4.51
C ARG A 76 -2.01 20.37 5.77
N GLY A 77 -1.68 19.44 6.69
CA GLY A 77 -2.34 19.23 7.97
C GLY A 77 -1.38 18.81 9.10
N LYS A 78 -0.72 19.77 9.73
CA LYS A 78 -0.08 19.77 11.08
C LYS A 78 1.02 18.74 11.44
N PRO A 79 2.18 19.18 11.99
CA PRO A 79 3.39 18.37 12.22
C PRO A 79 3.37 17.39 13.41
N VAL A 80 2.33 17.35 14.21
CA VAL A 80 2.25 16.50 15.43
C VAL A 80 1.73 15.07 15.14
N TRP A 81 1.26 14.81 13.91
CA TRP A 81 0.52 13.58 13.58
C TRP A 81 1.37 12.42 13.07
N ASN A 82 2.66 12.63 12.81
CA ASN A 82 3.47 11.62 12.14
C ASN A 82 4.03 10.53 13.07
N GLU A 83 4.33 10.84 14.34
CA GLU A 83 4.67 9.82 15.34
C GLU A 83 3.43 9.02 15.79
N ILE A 84 2.29 9.70 15.81
CA ILE A 84 0.99 9.07 16.10
C ILE A 84 0.56 8.19 14.92
N ARG A 85 0.94 8.53 13.68
CA ARG A 85 0.45 7.84 12.47
C ARG A 85 1.02 6.44 12.27
N GLN A 86 2.28 6.15 12.62
CA GLN A 86 2.82 4.79 12.56
C GLN A 86 2.18 3.86 13.61
N THR A 87 1.90 4.39 14.80
CA THR A 87 1.13 3.69 15.83
C THR A 87 -0.36 3.64 15.46
N VAL A 88 -0.87 4.64 14.74
CA VAL A 88 -2.30 4.83 14.41
C VAL A 88 -2.72 4.14 13.10
N MET A 89 -1.84 3.89 12.12
CA MET A 89 -2.25 3.21 10.87
C MET A 89 -2.41 1.70 11.06
N GLY A 90 -1.54 1.04 11.83
CA GLY A 90 -1.84 -0.29 12.37
C GLY A 90 -3.11 -0.22 13.22
N SER A 91 -3.22 0.75 14.10
CA SER A 91 -4.37 0.96 14.97
C SER A 91 -5.65 1.36 14.21
N LEU A 92 -5.59 2.13 13.12
CA LEU A 92 -6.79 2.51 12.36
C LEU A 92 -7.44 1.31 11.67
N ARG A 93 -6.62 0.43 11.08
CA ARG A 93 -7.09 -0.83 10.50
C ARG A 93 -7.64 -1.75 11.59
N ASP A 94 -6.87 -1.94 12.66
CA ASP A 94 -7.26 -2.80 13.78
C ASP A 94 -8.49 -2.24 14.49
N GLU A 95 -8.58 -0.94 14.65
CA GLU A 95 -9.76 -0.27 15.20
C GLU A 95 -10.97 -0.42 14.27
N ALA A 96 -10.81 -0.20 12.96
CA ALA A 96 -11.88 -0.37 11.98
C ALA A 96 -12.41 -1.82 11.97
N THR A 97 -11.52 -2.81 11.96
CA THR A 97 -11.90 -4.23 12.00
C THR A 97 -12.57 -4.61 13.32
N SER A 98 -12.08 -4.07 14.43
CA SER A 98 -12.70 -4.25 15.76
C SER A 98 -14.09 -3.64 15.82
N ILE A 99 -14.29 -2.44 15.26
CA ILE A 99 -15.60 -1.79 15.17
C ILE A 99 -16.57 -2.65 14.34
N GLY A 100 -16.09 -3.19 13.20
CA GLY A 100 -16.89 -4.06 12.36
C GLY A 100 -17.41 -5.27 13.12
N ALA A 101 -16.51 -6.01 13.75
CA ALA A 101 -16.86 -7.20 14.54
C ALA A 101 -17.78 -6.86 15.72
N ALA A 102 -17.46 -5.80 16.46
CA ALA A 102 -18.27 -5.37 17.62
C ALA A 102 -19.66 -4.91 17.21
N THR A 103 -19.82 -4.27 16.05
CA THR A 103 -21.13 -3.82 15.54
C THR A 103 -22.02 -5.02 15.21
N VAL A 104 -21.48 -6.04 14.55
CA VAL A 104 -22.22 -7.27 14.26
C VAL A 104 -22.59 -8.02 15.54
N ALA A 105 -21.68 -8.10 16.51
CA ALA A 105 -21.95 -8.72 17.80
C ALA A 105 -23.12 -8.06 18.57
N ARG A 106 -23.37 -6.76 18.29
CA ARG A 106 -24.52 -6.01 18.83
C ARG A 106 -25.77 -6.07 17.92
N GLY A 107 -25.75 -6.88 16.86
CA GLY A 107 -26.85 -6.98 15.89
C GLY A 107 -26.92 -5.84 14.89
N GLY A 108 -25.86 -5.05 14.77
CA GLY A 108 -25.77 -3.95 13.81
C GLY A 108 -25.40 -4.41 12.40
N THR A 109 -25.48 -3.47 11.45
CA THR A 109 -25.24 -3.70 10.03
C THR A 109 -23.81 -3.28 9.61
N PRO A 110 -23.28 -3.77 8.46
CA PRO A 110 -22.02 -3.28 7.90
C PRO A 110 -22.02 -1.77 7.65
N ALA A 111 -23.15 -1.18 7.26
CA ALA A 111 -23.26 0.27 7.06
C ALA A 111 -23.09 1.05 8.39
N GLN A 112 -23.67 0.56 9.47
CA GLN A 112 -23.48 1.16 10.80
C GLN A 112 -22.05 1.04 11.28
N ALA A 113 -21.37 -0.09 11.00
CA ALA A 113 -19.95 -0.24 11.29
C ALA A 113 -19.10 0.78 10.51
N ALA A 114 -19.40 0.99 9.23
CA ALA A 114 -18.73 1.97 8.39
C ALA A 114 -18.88 3.41 8.94
N GLU A 115 -20.09 3.80 9.27
CA GLU A 115 -20.37 5.14 9.82
C GLU A 115 -19.66 5.36 11.16
N GLU A 116 -19.68 4.36 12.05
CA GLU A 116 -19.00 4.43 13.35
C GLU A 116 -17.48 4.57 13.17
N ALA A 117 -16.87 3.76 12.27
CA ALA A 117 -15.44 3.80 12.01
C ALA A 117 -15.00 5.13 11.39
N ALA A 118 -15.72 5.61 10.35
CA ALA A 118 -15.42 6.91 9.73
C ALA A 118 -15.54 8.06 10.73
N ARG A 119 -16.59 8.06 11.56
CA ARG A 119 -16.78 9.07 12.59
C ARG A 119 -15.63 9.07 13.61
N LYS A 120 -15.23 7.89 14.10
CA LYS A 120 -14.11 7.76 15.04
C LYS A 120 -12.79 8.21 14.42
N ALA A 121 -12.52 7.82 13.18
CA ALA A 121 -11.33 8.26 12.47
C ALA A 121 -11.27 9.79 12.36
N ARG A 122 -12.36 10.44 11.97
CA ARG A 122 -12.43 11.91 11.92
C ARG A 122 -12.28 12.55 13.28
N GLN A 123 -12.90 12.01 14.34
CA GLN A 123 -12.74 12.50 15.72
C GLN A 123 -11.31 12.36 16.22
N GLY A 124 -10.60 11.31 15.82
CA GLY A 124 -9.18 11.11 16.07
C GLY A 124 -8.27 11.98 15.19
N GLY A 125 -8.83 12.81 14.29
CA GLY A 125 -8.08 13.72 13.42
C GLY A 125 -7.45 13.04 12.20
N ALA A 126 -7.92 11.85 11.83
CA ALA A 126 -7.50 11.20 10.60
C ALA A 126 -7.90 12.02 9.36
N SER A 127 -7.18 11.85 8.25
CA SER A 127 -7.54 12.47 6.98
C SER A 127 -8.87 11.93 6.46
N GLU A 128 -9.51 12.63 5.52
CA GLU A 128 -10.75 12.14 4.91
C GLU A 128 -10.52 10.81 4.18
N ALA A 129 -9.40 10.65 3.48
CA ALA A 129 -9.03 9.39 2.85
C ALA A 129 -8.87 8.25 3.87
N ASP A 130 -8.28 8.52 5.05
CA ASP A 130 -8.18 7.54 6.13
C ASP A 130 -9.55 7.20 6.72
N ALA A 131 -10.45 8.17 6.84
CA ALA A 131 -11.82 7.94 7.30
C ALA A 131 -12.63 7.11 6.30
N GLN A 132 -12.47 7.34 5.00
CA GLN A 132 -13.06 6.54 3.92
C GLN A 132 -12.54 5.09 3.94
N LYS A 133 -11.23 4.93 4.14
CA LYS A 133 -10.60 3.61 4.28
C LYS A 133 -11.11 2.87 5.52
N ALA A 134 -11.21 3.56 6.67
CA ALA A 134 -11.76 3.00 7.90
C ALA A 134 -13.21 2.54 7.71
N ALA A 135 -14.05 3.34 7.04
CA ALA A 135 -15.42 2.97 6.72
C ALA A 135 -15.50 1.67 5.94
N GLY A 136 -14.73 1.56 4.84
CA GLY A 136 -14.71 0.37 3.99
C GLY A 136 -14.23 -0.87 4.75
N LEU A 137 -13.11 -0.75 5.45
CA LEU A 137 -12.54 -1.88 6.21
C LEU A 137 -13.47 -2.36 7.32
N ALA A 138 -14.15 -1.45 8.03
CA ALA A 138 -15.12 -1.80 9.06
C ALA A 138 -16.33 -2.53 8.47
N ALA A 139 -16.85 -2.09 7.32
CA ALA A 139 -17.96 -2.76 6.65
C ALA A 139 -17.57 -4.17 6.19
N GLY A 140 -16.38 -4.34 5.60
CA GLY A 140 -15.85 -5.63 5.20
C GLY A 140 -15.64 -6.57 6.40
N ALA A 141 -15.07 -6.05 7.49
CA ALA A 141 -14.89 -6.81 8.72
C ALA A 141 -16.21 -7.23 9.37
N ALA A 142 -17.23 -6.38 9.31
CA ALA A 142 -18.57 -6.73 9.77
C ALA A 142 -19.14 -7.93 9.00
N VAL A 143 -19.01 -7.94 7.67
CA VAL A 143 -19.43 -9.08 6.84
C VAL A 143 -18.64 -10.33 7.18
N THR A 144 -17.32 -10.22 7.34
CA THR A 144 -16.46 -11.35 7.72
C THR A 144 -16.82 -11.92 9.09
N ALA A 145 -17.09 -11.06 10.08
CA ALA A 145 -17.52 -11.47 11.43
C ALA A 145 -18.89 -12.14 11.43
N ALA A 146 -19.78 -11.78 10.49
CA ALA A 146 -21.07 -12.45 10.27
C ALA A 146 -20.95 -13.77 9.50
N GLY A 147 -19.73 -14.20 9.13
CA GLY A 147 -19.49 -15.43 8.36
C GLY A 147 -19.63 -15.28 6.85
N GLY A 148 -19.74 -14.05 6.35
CA GLY A 148 -19.85 -13.76 4.92
C GLY A 148 -18.56 -14.04 4.14
N SER A 149 -18.67 -14.24 2.83
CA SER A 149 -17.53 -14.54 1.94
C SER A 149 -16.58 -13.36 1.75
N ALA A 150 -15.39 -13.63 1.19
CA ALA A 150 -14.44 -12.57 0.83
C ALA A 150 -15.01 -11.59 -0.20
N GLU A 151 -15.82 -12.11 -1.16
CA GLU A 151 -16.49 -11.28 -2.17
C GLU A 151 -17.58 -10.39 -1.55
N GLU A 152 -18.32 -10.92 -0.58
CA GLU A 152 -19.31 -10.13 0.15
C GLU A 152 -18.65 -9.06 1.01
N ALA A 153 -17.54 -9.39 1.67
CA ALA A 153 -16.74 -8.43 2.42
C ALA A 153 -16.19 -7.31 1.51
N ALA A 154 -15.65 -7.68 0.34
CA ALA A 154 -15.18 -6.72 -0.66
C ALA A 154 -16.28 -5.78 -1.14
N ARG A 155 -17.47 -6.35 -1.44
CA ARG A 155 -18.62 -5.56 -1.91
C ARG A 155 -19.12 -4.59 -0.85
N ALA A 156 -19.22 -5.03 0.40
CA ALA A 156 -19.62 -4.16 1.50
C ALA A 156 -18.58 -3.04 1.73
N ALA A 157 -17.30 -3.36 1.65
CA ALA A 157 -16.21 -2.39 1.76
C ALA A 157 -16.24 -1.35 0.62
N ALA A 158 -16.46 -1.80 -0.62
CA ALA A 158 -16.59 -0.91 -1.77
C ALA A 158 -17.77 0.05 -1.62
N GLN A 159 -18.93 -0.47 -1.22
CA GLN A 159 -20.13 0.35 -1.02
C GLN A 159 -19.91 1.40 0.08
N ALA A 160 -19.32 1.01 1.20
CA ALA A 160 -19.06 1.93 2.31
C ALA A 160 -18.01 3.00 1.96
N ALA A 161 -16.91 2.62 1.32
CA ALA A 161 -15.88 3.58 0.88
C ALA A 161 -16.42 4.54 -0.18
N GLY A 162 -17.20 4.05 -1.15
CA GLY A 162 -17.83 4.89 -2.17
C GLY A 162 -18.85 5.85 -1.59
N ALA A 163 -19.69 5.39 -0.65
CA ALA A 163 -20.63 6.26 0.08
C ALA A 163 -19.92 7.32 0.92
N ALA A 164 -18.71 7.02 1.40
CA ALA A 164 -17.86 7.98 2.10
C ALA A 164 -17.10 8.95 1.17
N GLY A 165 -17.22 8.79 -0.16
CA GLY A 165 -16.64 9.71 -1.14
C GLY A 165 -15.25 9.32 -1.66
N ALA A 166 -14.80 8.08 -1.46
CA ALA A 166 -13.54 7.59 -2.01
C ALA A 166 -13.57 7.56 -3.55
N THR A 167 -12.43 7.79 -4.16
CA THR A 167 -12.26 7.66 -5.62
C THR A 167 -12.42 6.22 -6.09
N PRO A 168 -12.72 5.96 -7.38
CA PRO A 168 -12.90 4.60 -7.88
C PRO A 168 -11.72 3.66 -7.59
N ASP A 169 -10.49 4.14 -7.72
CA ASP A 169 -9.28 3.35 -7.42
C ASP A 169 -9.11 3.08 -5.91
N GLU A 170 -9.43 4.05 -5.06
CA GLU A 170 -9.44 3.86 -3.61
C GLU A 170 -10.53 2.86 -3.20
N VAL A 171 -11.72 2.97 -3.76
CA VAL A 171 -12.82 1.99 -3.55
C VAL A 171 -12.35 0.59 -3.90
N ALA A 172 -11.74 0.41 -5.07
CA ALA A 172 -11.24 -0.88 -5.51
C ALA A 172 -10.14 -1.42 -4.60
N GLN A 173 -9.19 -0.58 -4.21
CA GLN A 173 -8.12 -0.96 -3.29
C GLN A 173 -8.68 -1.39 -1.93
N ILE A 174 -9.59 -0.60 -1.34
CA ILE A 174 -10.22 -0.89 -0.04
C ILE A 174 -11.01 -2.20 -0.10
N ALA A 175 -11.75 -2.42 -1.17
CA ALA A 175 -12.48 -3.68 -1.41
C ALA A 175 -11.53 -4.87 -1.47
N GLY A 176 -10.41 -4.72 -2.18
CA GLY A 176 -9.37 -5.74 -2.24
C GLY A 176 -8.76 -6.03 -0.87
N GLU A 177 -8.39 -5.00 -0.11
CA GLU A 177 -7.86 -5.16 1.24
C GLU A 177 -8.86 -5.88 2.16
N ALA A 178 -10.16 -5.59 2.05
CA ALA A 178 -11.21 -6.27 2.82
C ALA A 178 -11.35 -7.75 2.42
N ALA A 179 -11.26 -8.07 1.13
CA ALA A 179 -11.26 -9.46 0.66
C ALA A 179 -10.07 -10.25 1.18
N GLY A 180 -8.86 -9.68 1.09
CA GLY A 180 -7.63 -10.28 1.64
C GLY A 180 -7.74 -10.53 3.14
N ALA A 181 -8.20 -9.54 3.89
CA ALA A 181 -8.44 -9.66 5.33
C ALA A 181 -9.45 -10.76 5.67
N ALA A 182 -10.50 -10.90 4.87
CA ALA A 182 -11.50 -11.97 5.05
C ALA A 182 -10.93 -13.36 4.78
N VAL A 183 -10.01 -13.52 3.83
CA VAL A 183 -9.28 -14.77 3.59
C VAL A 183 -8.39 -15.11 4.79
N LEU A 184 -7.58 -14.15 5.26
CA LEU A 184 -6.70 -14.33 6.41
C LEU A 184 -7.49 -14.65 7.69
N GLY A 185 -8.59 -13.95 7.93
CA GLY A 185 -9.45 -14.14 9.09
C GLY A 185 -10.09 -15.55 9.16
N ARG A 186 -10.14 -16.26 8.04
CA ARG A 186 -10.61 -17.66 7.93
C ARG A 186 -9.46 -18.67 7.92
N GLY A 187 -8.23 -18.23 8.16
CA GLY A 187 -7.06 -19.11 8.17
C GLY A 187 -6.49 -19.42 6.79
N GLY A 188 -6.89 -18.67 5.75
CA GLY A 188 -6.28 -18.77 4.43
C GLY A 188 -4.83 -18.25 4.42
N SER A 189 -4.05 -18.67 3.44
CA SER A 189 -2.66 -18.24 3.31
C SER A 189 -2.54 -16.79 2.82
N LYS A 190 -1.38 -16.18 3.05
CA LYS A 190 -1.07 -14.82 2.56
C LYS A 190 -1.10 -14.74 1.03
N GLU A 191 -0.74 -15.81 0.33
CA GLU A 191 -0.80 -15.90 -1.13
C GLU A 191 -2.24 -15.93 -1.63
N GLU A 192 -3.11 -16.69 -0.94
CA GLU A 192 -4.55 -16.69 -1.22
C GLU A 192 -5.18 -15.32 -0.94
N ALA A 193 -4.79 -14.68 0.17
CA ALA A 193 -5.23 -13.34 0.52
C ALA A 193 -4.80 -12.31 -0.53
N GLY A 194 -3.56 -12.36 -0.99
CA GLY A 194 -3.05 -11.48 -2.05
C GLY A 194 -3.81 -11.64 -3.37
N ARG A 195 -4.10 -12.88 -3.78
CA ARG A 195 -4.90 -13.15 -4.97
C ARG A 195 -6.33 -12.64 -4.82
N ALA A 196 -7.00 -12.99 -3.72
CA ALA A 196 -8.36 -12.53 -3.46
C ALA A 196 -8.45 -10.99 -3.43
N ALA A 197 -7.44 -10.33 -2.88
CA ALA A 197 -7.38 -8.87 -2.86
C ALA A 197 -7.25 -8.27 -4.27
N GLY A 198 -6.34 -8.78 -5.09
CA GLY A 198 -6.17 -8.33 -6.48
C GLY A 198 -7.43 -8.56 -7.31
N ASP A 199 -8.03 -9.75 -7.21
CA ASP A 199 -9.25 -10.12 -7.94
C ASP A 199 -10.44 -9.26 -7.51
N ALA A 200 -10.62 -9.01 -6.22
CA ALA A 200 -11.68 -8.15 -5.71
C ALA A 200 -11.51 -6.70 -6.18
N ALA A 201 -10.28 -6.15 -6.16
CA ALA A 201 -10.01 -4.82 -6.70
C ALA A 201 -10.32 -4.74 -8.21
N LYS A 202 -9.97 -5.79 -8.97
CA LYS A 202 -10.31 -5.90 -10.39
C LYS A 202 -11.82 -5.93 -10.63
N GLN A 203 -12.58 -6.69 -9.84
CA GLN A 203 -14.04 -6.77 -9.92
C GLN A 203 -14.71 -5.41 -9.65
N GLN A 204 -14.10 -4.56 -8.82
CA GLN A 204 -14.56 -3.19 -8.59
C GLN A 204 -14.10 -2.19 -9.66
N GLY A 205 -13.46 -2.64 -10.73
CA GLY A 205 -13.01 -1.79 -11.83
C GLY A 205 -11.73 -1.02 -11.53
N GLY A 206 -10.97 -1.41 -10.51
CA GLY A 206 -9.72 -0.75 -10.14
C GLY A 206 -8.65 -0.87 -11.21
N SER A 207 -7.83 0.16 -11.34
CA SER A 207 -6.66 0.17 -12.21
C SER A 207 -5.67 -0.95 -11.82
N ALA A 208 -4.74 -1.28 -12.74
CA ALA A 208 -3.64 -2.21 -12.44
C ALA A 208 -2.87 -1.81 -11.17
N ALA A 209 -2.72 -0.50 -10.93
CA ALA A 209 -2.08 0.02 -9.73
C ALA A 209 -2.90 -0.24 -8.46
N ALA A 210 -4.22 -0.07 -8.50
CA ALA A 210 -5.11 -0.35 -7.36
C ALA A 210 -5.14 -1.85 -7.04
N GLN A 211 -5.21 -2.72 -8.06
CA GLN A 211 -5.14 -4.17 -7.90
C GLN A 211 -3.82 -4.60 -7.25
N ALA A 212 -2.71 -4.05 -7.72
CA ALA A 212 -1.39 -4.31 -7.18
C ALA A 212 -1.25 -3.85 -5.72
N ALA A 213 -1.73 -2.65 -5.40
CA ALA A 213 -1.69 -2.10 -4.05
C ALA A 213 -2.48 -2.98 -3.08
N ALA A 214 -3.69 -3.43 -3.48
CA ALA A 214 -4.51 -4.33 -2.68
C ALA A 214 -3.82 -5.68 -2.44
N ALA A 215 -3.26 -6.30 -3.49
CA ALA A 215 -2.59 -7.60 -3.40
C ALA A 215 -1.36 -7.54 -2.50
N GLY A 216 -0.49 -6.54 -2.69
CA GLY A 216 0.70 -6.34 -1.87
C GLY A 216 0.37 -6.10 -0.39
N ALA A 217 -0.64 -5.24 -0.13
CA ALA A 217 -1.10 -4.97 1.23
C ALA A 217 -1.67 -6.21 1.92
N ALA A 218 -2.43 -7.06 1.22
CA ALA A 218 -2.97 -8.29 1.79
C ALA A 218 -1.87 -9.31 2.16
N VAL A 219 -0.84 -9.45 1.31
CA VAL A 219 0.32 -10.29 1.61
C VAL A 219 1.09 -9.75 2.81
N ALA A 220 1.31 -8.45 2.87
CA ALA A 220 1.95 -7.80 4.02
C ALA A 220 1.18 -8.05 5.32
N GLN A 221 -0.15 -7.88 5.28
CA GLN A 221 -1.04 -8.15 6.41
C GLN A 221 -0.98 -9.61 6.88
N GLY A 222 -0.81 -10.55 5.96
CA GLY A 222 -0.62 -11.97 6.27
C GLY A 222 0.78 -12.32 6.80
N GLY A 223 1.60 -11.33 7.12
CA GLY A 223 2.98 -11.53 7.60
C GLY A 223 3.98 -11.86 6.48
N GLY A 224 3.65 -11.51 5.24
CA GLY A 224 4.55 -11.70 4.11
C GLY A 224 5.78 -10.79 4.18
N THR A 225 6.87 -11.25 3.61
CA THR A 225 8.08 -10.45 3.45
C THR A 225 7.90 -9.35 2.39
N ALA A 226 8.80 -8.37 2.39
CA ALA A 226 8.83 -7.34 1.35
C ALA A 226 8.87 -7.93 -0.07
N GLN A 227 9.65 -9.00 -0.27
CA GLN A 227 9.75 -9.68 -1.56
C GLN A 227 8.43 -10.35 -1.97
N GLU A 228 7.77 -11.04 -1.04
CA GLU A 228 6.48 -11.70 -1.30
C GLU A 228 5.37 -10.69 -1.60
N ALA A 229 5.31 -9.59 -0.84
CA ALA A 229 4.37 -8.51 -1.10
C ALA A 229 4.65 -7.84 -2.46
N GLY A 230 5.93 -7.64 -2.81
CA GLY A 230 6.34 -7.12 -4.11
C GLY A 230 5.92 -8.04 -5.26
N ALA A 231 6.17 -9.34 -5.13
CA ALA A 231 5.80 -10.32 -6.14
C ALA A 231 4.28 -10.40 -6.35
N ALA A 232 3.50 -10.39 -5.26
CA ALA A 232 2.04 -10.36 -5.34
C ALA A 232 1.52 -9.10 -6.03
N ALA A 233 2.07 -7.93 -5.70
CA ALA A 233 1.73 -6.67 -6.35
C ALA A 233 2.06 -6.68 -7.85
N ALA A 234 3.23 -7.16 -8.25
CA ALA A 234 3.61 -7.28 -9.66
C ALA A 234 2.68 -8.23 -10.43
N GLN A 235 2.36 -9.37 -9.84
CA GLN A 235 1.43 -10.33 -10.44
C GLN A 235 0.05 -9.71 -10.66
N ALA A 236 -0.48 -9.02 -9.67
CA ALA A 236 -1.77 -8.34 -9.76
C ALA A 236 -1.75 -7.20 -10.80
N ALA A 237 -0.66 -6.43 -10.88
CA ALA A 237 -0.50 -5.40 -11.91
C ALA A 237 -0.58 -6.00 -13.33
N ARG A 238 0.13 -7.10 -13.59
CA ARG A 238 0.07 -7.82 -14.88
C ARG A 238 -1.32 -8.36 -15.18
N ALA A 239 -1.98 -8.99 -14.19
CA ALA A 239 -3.33 -9.50 -14.32
C ALA A 239 -4.36 -8.40 -14.59
N GLY A 240 -4.07 -7.18 -14.15
CA GLY A 240 -4.84 -5.97 -14.42
C GLY A 240 -4.55 -5.32 -15.78
N GLY A 241 -3.65 -5.91 -16.59
CA GLY A 241 -3.26 -5.36 -17.90
C GLY A 241 -2.16 -4.29 -17.83
N GLY A 242 -1.50 -4.14 -16.69
CA GLY A 242 -0.35 -3.24 -16.55
C GLY A 242 0.86 -3.72 -17.35
N SER A 243 1.67 -2.78 -17.79
CA SER A 243 2.93 -3.04 -18.47
C SER A 243 3.97 -3.70 -17.53
N ALA A 244 5.07 -4.18 -18.09
CA ALA A 244 6.20 -4.66 -17.30
C ALA A 244 6.74 -3.57 -16.35
N ALA A 245 6.78 -2.33 -16.81
CA ALA A 245 7.19 -1.19 -15.98
C ALA A 245 6.21 -0.94 -14.82
N ASP A 246 4.90 -1.07 -15.06
CA ASP A 246 3.90 -0.97 -13.99
C ASP A 246 4.05 -2.09 -12.97
N ALA A 247 4.31 -3.31 -13.40
CA ALA A 247 4.55 -4.44 -12.51
C ALA A 247 5.81 -4.23 -11.65
N GLN A 248 6.91 -3.73 -12.24
CA GLN A 248 8.12 -3.39 -11.50
C GLN A 248 7.89 -2.27 -10.48
N ALA A 249 7.18 -1.22 -10.89
CA ALA A 249 6.84 -0.13 -9.99
C ALA A 249 5.95 -0.61 -8.83
N ALA A 250 4.98 -1.47 -9.11
CA ALA A 250 4.12 -2.06 -8.11
C ALA A 250 4.90 -2.94 -7.12
N ALA A 251 5.80 -3.79 -7.62
CA ALA A 251 6.67 -4.62 -6.79
C ALA A 251 7.51 -3.78 -5.83
N GLY A 252 8.17 -2.75 -6.38
CA GLY A 252 8.99 -1.85 -5.59
C GLY A 252 8.19 -1.10 -4.52
N LYS A 253 7.04 -0.57 -4.89
CA LYS A 253 6.14 0.13 -3.95
C LYS A 253 5.71 -0.77 -2.79
N ALA A 254 5.22 -1.97 -3.10
CA ALA A 254 4.74 -2.90 -2.07
C ALA A 254 5.89 -3.35 -1.15
N ALA A 255 7.04 -3.70 -1.70
CA ALA A 255 8.20 -4.10 -0.92
C ALA A 255 8.72 -2.97 -0.01
N GLY A 256 8.82 -1.76 -0.53
CA GLY A 256 9.23 -0.60 0.25
C GLY A 256 8.24 -0.26 1.37
N ALA A 257 6.93 -0.38 1.11
CA ALA A 257 5.88 -0.16 2.10
C ALA A 257 5.98 -1.14 3.28
N VAL A 258 6.18 -2.44 3.00
CA VAL A 258 6.36 -3.47 4.06
C VAL A 258 7.52 -3.11 4.99
N VAL A 259 8.67 -2.73 4.43
CA VAL A 259 9.84 -2.35 5.23
C VAL A 259 9.57 -1.10 6.07
N ALA A 260 8.88 -0.11 5.49
CA ALA A 260 8.52 1.12 6.20
C ALA A 260 7.52 0.83 7.34
N GLU A 261 6.51 -0.01 7.11
CA GLU A 261 5.54 -0.43 8.13
C GLU A 261 6.19 -1.21 9.29
N GLN A 262 7.25 -1.96 9.00
CA GLN A 262 8.04 -2.70 10.01
C GLN A 262 9.04 -1.81 10.76
N GLY A 263 9.02 -0.49 10.53
CA GLY A 263 9.94 0.45 11.19
C GLY A 263 11.35 0.46 10.58
N GLY A 264 11.51 -0.06 9.39
CA GLY A 264 12.77 -0.03 8.66
C GLY A 264 13.17 1.40 8.26
N THR A 265 14.47 1.60 8.11
CA THR A 265 15.01 2.90 7.67
C THR A 265 14.65 3.20 6.21
N PRO A 266 14.65 4.47 5.79
CA PRO A 266 14.46 4.84 4.37
C PRO A 266 15.43 4.13 3.42
N ALA A 267 16.67 3.89 3.85
CA ALA A 267 17.65 3.15 3.05
C ALA A 267 17.27 1.66 2.89
N GLN A 268 16.73 1.05 3.94
CA GLN A 268 16.24 -0.34 3.88
C GLN A 268 14.98 -0.44 2.99
N ALA A 269 14.05 0.51 3.10
CA ALA A 269 12.87 0.56 2.23
C ALA A 269 13.25 0.73 0.75
N ALA A 270 14.21 1.63 0.47
CA ALA A 270 14.73 1.81 -0.89
C ALA A 270 15.43 0.57 -1.44
N ALA A 271 16.23 -0.12 -0.61
CA ALA A 271 16.90 -1.36 -1.01
C ALA A 271 15.89 -2.47 -1.32
N ALA A 272 14.87 -2.64 -0.49
CA ALA A 272 13.80 -3.61 -0.71
C ALA A 272 13.00 -3.31 -1.98
N ALA A 273 12.67 -2.04 -2.20
CA ALA A 273 11.95 -1.60 -3.40
C ALA A 273 12.77 -1.86 -4.67
N GLY A 274 14.05 -1.52 -4.67
CA GLY A 274 14.96 -1.76 -5.81
C GLY A 274 15.15 -3.25 -6.11
N ALA A 275 15.31 -4.07 -5.06
CA ALA A 275 15.45 -5.52 -5.20
C ALA A 275 14.17 -6.16 -5.79
N ALA A 276 13.00 -5.81 -5.29
CA ALA A 276 11.73 -6.33 -5.79
C ALA A 276 11.45 -5.91 -7.24
N ALA A 277 11.72 -4.65 -7.59
CA ALA A 277 11.60 -4.18 -8.96
C ALA A 277 12.59 -4.89 -9.91
N GLY A 278 13.82 -5.17 -9.45
CA GLY A 278 14.85 -5.86 -10.22
C GLY A 278 14.50 -7.32 -10.51
N THR A 279 13.97 -8.05 -9.53
CA THR A 279 13.56 -9.45 -9.74
C THR A 279 12.46 -9.56 -10.77
N GLU A 280 11.52 -8.61 -10.82
CA GLU A 280 10.45 -8.58 -11.81
C GLU A 280 10.94 -8.26 -13.24
N GLY A 281 12.08 -7.58 -13.38
CA GLY A 281 12.73 -7.35 -14.67
C GLY A 281 13.43 -8.59 -15.23
N ALA A 282 13.97 -9.45 -14.35
CA ALA A 282 14.75 -10.63 -14.72
C ALA A 282 13.92 -11.85 -15.16
N THR A 283 12.60 -11.85 -14.95
CA THR A 283 11.72 -13.00 -15.28
C THR A 283 11.25 -13.03 -16.73
N LYS A 284 11.91 -12.34 -17.65
CA LYS A 284 11.50 -12.20 -19.07
C LYS A 284 12.35 -12.94 -20.09
N ASP A 285 13.11 -13.98 -19.69
CA ASP A 285 13.80 -14.87 -20.64
C ASP A 285 13.24 -16.29 -20.63
#